data_a51e9fa36372b6de482bcf9d46068632
#
_entry.id   a51e9fa36372b6de482bcf9d46068632
#
_cell.length_a   1.000
_cell.length_b   1.000
_cell.length_c   1.000
_cell.angle_alpha   90.00
_cell.angle_beta   90.00
_cell.angle_gamma   90.00
#
_symmetry.space_group_name_H-M   'P 1'
#
loop_
_entity.id
_entity.type
_entity.pdbx_description
1 polymer ?
#
loop_
_entity_poly.entity_id
_entity_poly.type
_entity_poly.pdbx_seq_one_letter_code
_entity_poly.pdbx_strand_id
1 'polypeptide(L)'
;AAAVPITIEAGIPQSSDRYIESIYLFVDNNPTPLAGVFHFTPKSGRADLALRIRVNEYTPIRAIAEMTDGQLHMSRRFVKAS
;
A
#
# COMPACT_ATOMS: atom_id res chain seq x y z
N ALA A 1 -8.62 8.56 -17.46
CA ALA A 1 -8.23 7.73 -16.31
C ALA A 1 -7.95 6.30 -16.74
N ALA A 2 -6.94 5.70 -16.17
CA ALA A 2 -6.56 4.32 -16.47
C ALA A 2 -6.55 3.51 -15.18
N ALA A 3 -6.95 2.24 -15.27
CA ALA A 3 -6.81 1.31 -14.15
C ALA A 3 -5.44 0.65 -14.24
N VAL A 4 -4.61 0.86 -13.23
CA VAL A 4 -3.23 0.41 -13.21
C VAL A 4 -3.10 -0.72 -12.18
N PRO A 5 -2.56 -1.88 -12.56
CA PRO A 5 -2.32 -2.94 -11.58
C PRO A 5 -1.14 -2.58 -10.67
N ILE A 6 -1.35 -2.75 -9.37
CA ILE A 6 -0.35 -2.44 -8.35
C ILE A 6 -0.16 -3.68 -7.50
N THR A 7 1.09 -4.00 -7.22
CA THR A 7 1.44 -5.05 -6.28
C THR A 7 2.28 -4.44 -5.16
N ILE A 8 1.89 -4.71 -3.92
CA ILE A 8 2.63 -4.31 -2.73
C ILE A 8 3.08 -5.57 -2.03
N GLU A 9 4.38 -5.72 -1.88
CA GLU A 9 4.95 -6.89 -1.24
C GLU A 9 5.69 -6.46 0.02
N ALA A 10 5.29 -7.02 1.16
CA ALA A 10 5.97 -6.78 2.42
C ALA A 10 7.01 -7.88 2.61
N GLY A 11 8.26 -7.51 2.74
CA GLY A 11 9.34 -8.46 2.99
C GLY A 11 9.44 -8.92 4.43
N ILE A 12 8.44 -8.63 5.25
CA ILE A 12 8.44 -8.91 6.68
C ILE A 12 7.42 -10.01 6.97
N PRO A 13 7.83 -11.13 7.61
CA PRO A 13 6.88 -12.15 8.01
C PRO A 13 5.91 -11.61 9.07
N GLN A 14 4.65 -12.00 8.96
CA GLN A 14 3.66 -11.70 9.98
C GLN A 14 3.83 -12.69 11.14
N SER A 15 3.96 -12.16 12.35
CA SER A 15 4.05 -12.98 13.56
C SER A 15 3.14 -12.38 14.62
N SER A 16 2.80 -13.19 15.64
CA SER A 16 1.91 -12.71 16.70
C SER A 16 2.50 -11.57 17.51
N ASP A 17 3.85 -11.49 17.57
CA ASP A 17 4.51 -10.47 18.37
C ASP A 17 4.67 -9.16 17.62
N ARG A 18 4.89 -9.24 16.33
CA ARG A 18 5.14 -8.05 15.52
C ARG A 18 4.72 -8.32 14.09
N TYR A 19 3.83 -7.49 13.58
CA TYR A 19 3.34 -7.66 12.22
C TYR A 19 2.90 -6.30 11.65
N ILE A 20 2.71 -6.28 10.34
CA ILE A 20 2.12 -5.12 9.67
C ILE A 20 0.63 -5.14 9.97
N GLU A 21 0.17 -4.12 10.67
CA GLU A 21 -1.22 -3.97 11.05
C GLU A 21 -2.04 -3.31 9.97
N SER A 22 -1.46 -2.32 9.30
CA SER A 22 -2.17 -1.56 8.27
C SER A 22 -1.22 -1.14 7.17
N ILE A 23 -1.75 -1.09 5.95
CA ILE A 23 -1.08 -0.44 4.82
C ILE A 23 -2.02 0.65 4.31
N TYR A 24 -1.47 1.87 4.23
CA TYR A 24 -2.15 3.04 3.68
C TYR A 24 -1.62 3.26 2.28
N LEU A 25 -2.52 3.40 1.31
CA LEU A 25 -2.14 3.59 -0.08
C LEU A 25 -2.58 4.97 -0.55
N PHE A 26 -1.62 5.75 -1.04
CA PHE A 26 -1.85 7.11 -1.53
C PHE A 26 -1.52 7.22 -3.00
N VAL A 27 -2.37 7.93 -3.74
CA VAL A 27 -2.13 8.32 -5.12
C VAL A 27 -2.07 9.85 -5.12
N ASP A 28 -0.86 10.41 -5.12
CA ASP A 28 -0.63 11.81 -4.77
C ASP A 28 -1.43 12.81 -5.59
N ASN A 29 -1.53 12.60 -6.89
CA ASN A 29 -2.17 13.57 -7.78
C ASN A 29 -3.64 13.29 -8.03
N ASN A 30 -4.23 12.32 -7.36
CA ASN A 30 -5.67 12.11 -7.46
C ASN A 30 -6.42 13.12 -6.59
N PRO A 31 -7.67 13.45 -6.98
CA PRO A 31 -8.48 14.40 -6.18
C PRO A 31 -8.66 13.96 -4.74
N THR A 32 -8.75 12.63 -4.51
CA THR A 32 -8.75 12.06 -3.18
C THR A 32 -7.49 11.20 -3.07
N PRO A 33 -6.40 11.73 -2.49
CA PRO A 33 -5.13 11.00 -2.51
C PRO A 33 -5.14 9.66 -1.79
N LEU A 34 -5.83 9.56 -0.66
CA LEU A 34 -5.92 8.28 0.05
C LEU A 34 -6.80 7.32 -0.74
N ALA A 35 -6.17 6.32 -1.34
CA ALA A 35 -6.87 5.35 -2.18
C ALA A 35 -7.46 4.19 -1.35
N GLY A 36 -6.86 3.86 -0.22
CA GLY A 36 -7.36 2.80 0.62
C GLY A 36 -6.52 2.55 1.85
N VAL A 37 -7.12 1.87 2.81
CA VAL A 37 -6.45 1.39 4.01
C VAL A 37 -6.76 -0.11 4.10
N PHE A 38 -5.72 -0.90 4.28
CA PHE A 38 -5.83 -2.36 4.33
C PHE A 38 -5.33 -2.86 5.67
N HIS A 39 -6.14 -3.64 6.35
CA HIS A 39 -5.83 -4.15 7.68
C HIS A 39 -5.46 -5.62 7.60
N PHE A 40 -4.47 -6.01 8.37
CA PHE A 40 -3.95 -7.36 8.40
C PHE A 40 -3.93 -7.90 9.82
N THR A 41 -3.84 -9.21 9.93
CA THR A 41 -3.70 -9.91 11.20
C THR A 41 -2.50 -10.84 11.12
N PRO A 42 -2.02 -11.39 12.26
CA PRO A 42 -0.94 -12.38 12.22
C PRO A 42 -1.28 -13.59 11.35
N LYS A 43 -2.57 -13.89 11.20
CA LYS A 43 -3.03 -15.03 10.39
C LYS A 43 -2.95 -14.77 8.90
N SER A 44 -2.68 -13.54 8.49
CA SER A 44 -2.58 -13.20 7.07
C SER A 44 -1.36 -13.82 6.38
N GLY A 45 -0.41 -14.33 7.13
CA GLY A 45 0.81 -14.93 6.60
C GLY A 45 1.80 -13.88 6.12
N ARG A 46 1.46 -13.16 5.06
CA ARG A 46 2.24 -12.03 4.55
C ARG A 46 1.29 -10.87 4.27
N ALA A 47 1.80 -9.67 4.44
CA ALA A 47 1.02 -8.47 4.15
C ALA A 47 1.25 -8.05 2.70
N ASP A 48 0.80 -8.89 1.77
CA ASP A 48 0.94 -8.65 0.35
C ASP A 48 -0.42 -8.27 -0.24
N LEU A 49 -0.41 -7.32 -1.17
CA LEU A 49 -1.62 -6.83 -1.83
C LEU A 49 -1.43 -6.80 -3.33
N ALA A 50 -2.47 -7.19 -4.06
CA ALA A 50 -2.55 -6.98 -5.49
C ALA A 50 -3.91 -6.35 -5.79
N LEU A 51 -3.89 -5.19 -6.42
CA LEU A 51 -5.12 -4.45 -6.69
C LEU A 51 -4.95 -3.59 -7.94
N ARG A 52 -6.06 -3.00 -8.39
CA ARG A 52 -6.05 -2.02 -9.46
C ARG A 52 -6.45 -0.67 -8.90
N ILE A 53 -5.74 0.38 -9.30
CA ILE A 53 -6.06 1.74 -8.91
C ILE A 53 -6.31 2.59 -10.13
N ARG A 54 -7.27 3.49 -10.02
CA ARG A 54 -7.54 4.44 -11.08
C ARG A 54 -6.59 5.62 -10.94
N VAL A 55 -5.86 5.90 -12.00
CA VAL A 55 -4.85 6.95 -12.05
C VAL A 55 -5.17 7.87 -13.20
N ASN A 56 -5.23 9.18 -12.95
CA ASN A 56 -5.62 10.16 -13.96
C ASN A 56 -4.44 10.69 -14.75
N GLU A 57 -3.26 10.69 -14.16
CA GLU A 57 -2.08 11.22 -14.81
C GLU A 57 -0.83 10.62 -14.18
N TYR A 58 0.33 11.05 -14.64
CA TYR A 58 1.61 10.63 -14.07
C TYR A 58 1.66 11.07 -12.60
N THR A 59 1.79 10.13 -11.69
CA THR A 59 1.69 10.41 -10.27
C THR A 59 2.55 9.46 -9.44
N PRO A 60 3.09 9.94 -8.32
CA PRO A 60 3.65 9.03 -7.32
C PRO A 60 2.54 8.25 -6.64
N ILE A 61 2.81 6.99 -6.38
CA ILE A 61 2.00 6.14 -5.52
C ILE A 61 2.84 5.79 -4.31
N ARG A 62 2.28 5.98 -3.13
CA ARG A 62 2.96 5.69 -1.86
C ARG A 62 2.22 4.64 -1.08
N ALA A 63 2.98 3.70 -0.52
CA ALA A 63 2.44 2.73 0.42
C ALA A 63 3.13 2.95 1.76
N ILE A 64 2.35 3.13 2.81
CA ILE A 64 2.88 3.27 4.16
C ILE A 64 2.39 2.11 4.98
N ALA A 65 3.32 1.29 5.46
CA ALA A 65 3.02 0.15 6.33
C ALA A 65 3.24 0.56 7.77
N GLU A 66 2.23 0.32 8.59
CA GLU A 66 2.27 0.59 10.03
C GLU A 66 2.36 -0.74 10.77
N MET A 67 3.43 -0.87 11.55
CA MET A 67 3.66 -2.06 12.39
C MET A 67 2.92 -1.94 13.71
N THR A 68 2.71 -3.07 14.37
CA THR A 68 2.04 -3.09 15.69
C THR A 68 2.80 -2.30 16.76
N ASP A 69 4.12 -2.14 16.59
CA ASP A 69 4.94 -1.34 17.51
C ASP A 69 4.96 0.15 17.15
N GLY A 70 4.17 0.56 16.15
CA GLY A 70 4.11 1.94 15.70
C GLY A 70 5.15 2.34 14.67
N GLN A 71 6.07 1.46 14.33
CA GLN A 71 7.08 1.74 13.31
C GLN A 71 6.44 1.83 11.94
N LEU A 72 6.88 2.80 11.13
CA LEU A 72 6.37 3.03 9.80
C LEU A 72 7.43 2.72 8.75
N HIS A 73 7.00 2.10 7.66
CA HIS A 73 7.83 1.87 6.49
C HIS A 73 7.11 2.44 5.27
N MET A 74 7.83 3.17 4.44
CA MET A 74 7.24 3.79 3.26
C MET A 74 7.96 3.36 2.00
N SER A 75 7.19 3.12 0.96
CA SER A 75 7.69 2.87 -0.39
C SER A 75 6.96 3.80 -1.35
N ARG A 76 7.66 4.25 -2.39
CA ARG A 76 7.09 5.16 -3.37
C ARG A 76 7.51 4.74 -4.78
N ARG A 77 6.56 4.80 -5.71
CA ARG A 77 6.83 4.58 -7.12
C ARG A 77 6.06 5.57 -7.97
N PHE A 78 6.66 5.97 -9.08
CA PHE A 78 5.94 6.75 -10.09
C PHE A 78 5.19 5.79 -11.00
N VAL A 79 3.95 6.15 -11.31
CA VAL A 79 3.10 5.40 -12.21
C VAL A 79 2.60 6.34 -13.30
N LYS A 80 2.67 5.87 -14.53
CA LYS A 80 2.23 6.65 -15.68
C LYS A 80 0.92 6.07 -16.20
N ALA A 81 -0.11 6.90 -16.23
CA ALA A 81 -1.38 6.55 -16.85
C ALA A 81 -1.24 6.70 -18.36
N SER A 82 -1.70 5.71 -19.09
CA SER A 82 -1.69 5.77 -20.55
C SER A 82 -3.02 6.22 -21.12
#